data_ecf05857ec01464ba5549e8c04a71f98
#
_entry.id   ecf05857ec01464ba5549e8c04a71f98
#
_cell.length_a   1.000
_cell.length_b   1.000
_cell.length_c   1.000
_cell.angle_alpha   90.00
_cell.angle_beta   90.00
_cell.angle_gamma   90.00
#
_symmetry.space_group_name_H-M   'P 1'
#
loop_
_entity.id
_entity.type
_entity.pdbx_description
1 polymer ?
#
loop_
_entity_poly.entity_id
_entity_poly.type
_entity_poly.pdbx_seq_one_letter_code
_entity_poly.pdbx_strand_id
1 'polypeptide(L)'
;MVSIPRHPTDVTPPWLAAXLGERGTPVGVSGVDVVPIGTGQTGATYRLTVTYDPDPAGLPDTFVIKLPAQDDTVRDRVVVGYRSECAFYSSVADRVRVPTPRCFYCEITEDAMDFALLLEDQAPAVQGDQLTGCGEREARLAVVALAGLHGPSWCDPVWLDQPGIAFPFPDEPFANGLGEVARMSAEITLDKLGDRLSAADRETFTETMNLVTPWLLAERDRFALLHGDYRLDNLLFDPDLRRVAVVDWQTLGIGLPARDLGYFTATSLNSQLRSDIEESLVDDYHRKLLSYGVTGYDWETCWRDYRLGMPHTVLISALGFAFATATESGDEMVLTMLGRGCQAIRDLETLELIG
;
A
#
# COMPACT_ATOMS: atom_id res chain seq x y z
N MET A 1 -19.00 -2.02 -24.97
CA MET A 1 -18.32 -2.15 -23.68
C MET A 1 -18.49 -3.57 -23.18
N VAL A 2 -17.40 -4.19 -22.73
CA VAL A 2 -17.43 -5.52 -22.14
C VAL A 2 -17.96 -5.39 -20.71
N SER A 3 -18.81 -6.33 -20.26
CA SER A 3 -19.34 -6.27 -18.89
C SER A 3 -18.24 -6.52 -17.88
N ILE A 4 -18.27 -5.80 -16.75
CA ILE A 4 -17.32 -6.00 -15.65
C ILE A 4 -17.64 -7.35 -14.98
N PRO A 5 -16.69 -8.28 -14.88
CA PRO A 5 -16.94 -9.57 -14.22
C PRO A 5 -17.04 -9.39 -12.71
N ARG A 6 -18.06 -9.99 -12.08
CA ARG A 6 -18.25 -9.95 -10.62
C ARG A 6 -17.68 -11.20 -9.96
N HIS A 7 -17.68 -12.32 -10.66
CA HIS A 7 -17.25 -13.62 -10.14
C HIS A 7 -16.16 -14.21 -11.05
N PRO A 8 -15.30 -15.07 -10.51
CA PRO A 8 -14.28 -15.72 -11.34
C PRO A 8 -14.87 -16.51 -12.51
N THR A 9 -16.11 -17.00 -12.39
CA THR A 9 -16.80 -17.71 -13.48
C THR A 9 -17.19 -16.80 -14.64
N ASP A 10 -17.20 -15.48 -14.43
CA ASP A 10 -17.50 -14.51 -15.49
C ASP A 10 -16.26 -14.22 -16.35
N VAL A 11 -15.07 -14.61 -15.87
CA VAL A 11 -13.80 -14.45 -16.58
C VAL A 11 -13.68 -15.60 -17.60
N THR A 12 -14.36 -15.41 -18.73
CA THR A 12 -14.46 -16.43 -19.78
C THR A 12 -13.51 -16.13 -20.94
N PRO A 13 -13.20 -17.14 -21.80
CA PRO A 13 -12.39 -16.87 -23.00
C PRO A 13 -12.94 -15.74 -23.87
N PRO A 14 -14.27 -15.64 -24.16
CA PRO A 14 -14.78 -14.51 -24.92
C PRO A 14 -14.59 -13.16 -24.19
N TRP A 15 -14.76 -13.13 -22.86
CA TRP A 15 -14.55 -11.89 -22.09
C TRP A 15 -13.09 -11.44 -22.21
N LEU A 16 -12.16 -12.36 -21.98
CA LEU A 16 -10.73 -12.03 -22.01
C LEU A 16 -10.27 -11.65 -23.42
N ALA A 17 -10.77 -12.34 -24.46
CA ALA A 17 -10.49 -12.01 -25.87
C ALA A 17 -10.90 -10.57 -26.18
N ALA A 18 -12.05 -10.17 -25.70
CA ALA A 18 -12.53 -8.80 -25.87
C ALA A 18 -11.64 -7.77 -25.19
N UNK A 19 -11.10 -8.01 -23.91
CA UNK A 19 -10.35 -7.26 -23.28
C UNK A 19 -9.16 -7.01 -23.80
N LEU A 20 -8.52 -8.04 -24.17
CA LEU A 20 -7.16 -7.96 -24.75
C LEU A 20 -7.16 -7.42 -26.18
N GLY A 21 -8.21 -7.68 -26.91
CA GLY A 21 -8.36 -7.21 -28.30
C GLY A 21 -8.70 -5.72 -28.47
N GLU A 22 -9.17 -5.04 -27.43
CA GLU A 22 -9.51 -3.60 -27.51
C GLU A 22 -8.31 -2.70 -27.83
N ARG A 23 -7.10 -3.24 -27.74
CA ARG A 23 -5.86 -2.51 -28.07
C ARG A 23 -5.45 -2.61 -29.55
N GLY A 24 -6.38 -3.05 -30.43
CA GLY A 24 -6.23 -2.90 -31.89
C GLY A 24 -5.96 -4.16 -32.70
N THR A 25 -5.73 -5.31 -32.08
CA THR A 25 -5.57 -6.58 -32.80
C THR A 25 -6.49 -7.62 -32.16
N PRO A 26 -7.34 -8.31 -32.95
CA PRO A 26 -8.17 -9.38 -32.39
C PRO A 26 -7.29 -10.46 -31.75
N VAL A 27 -7.67 -10.89 -30.56
CA VAL A 27 -6.97 -11.93 -29.82
C VAL A 27 -7.91 -13.15 -29.72
N GLY A 28 -7.44 -14.31 -30.18
CA GLY A 28 -8.17 -15.57 -30.02
C GLY A 28 -7.80 -16.22 -28.70
N VAL A 29 -8.77 -16.34 -27.80
CA VAL A 29 -8.60 -17.06 -26.53
C VAL A 29 -9.46 -18.30 -26.58
N SER A 30 -8.82 -19.47 -26.49
CA SER A 30 -9.50 -20.78 -26.54
C SER A 30 -9.75 -21.37 -25.15
N GLY A 31 -8.99 -20.93 -24.13
CA GLY A 31 -9.17 -21.40 -22.76
C GLY A 31 -8.66 -20.40 -21.72
N VAL A 32 -9.30 -20.40 -20.55
CA VAL A 32 -8.85 -19.63 -19.38
C VAL A 32 -9.04 -20.52 -18.15
N ASP A 33 -7.97 -20.73 -17.41
CA ASP A 33 -8.01 -21.40 -16.11
C ASP A 33 -7.89 -20.32 -15.02
N VAL A 34 -8.77 -20.34 -14.02
CA VAL A 34 -8.88 -19.30 -13.00
C VAL A 34 -8.63 -19.93 -11.63
N VAL A 35 -7.53 -19.56 -10.98
CA VAL A 35 -7.12 -20.15 -9.70
C VAL A 35 -6.99 -19.05 -8.65
N PRO A 36 -7.64 -19.16 -7.47
CA PRO A 36 -7.50 -18.14 -6.44
C PRO A 36 -6.06 -18.08 -5.92
N ILE A 37 -5.58 -16.85 -5.68
CA ILE A 37 -4.25 -16.61 -5.09
C ILE A 37 -4.39 -15.53 -4.00
N GLY A 38 -3.47 -15.58 -3.04
CA GLY A 38 -3.45 -14.61 -1.96
C GLY A 38 -4.50 -14.88 -0.89
N THR A 39 -4.43 -14.09 0.16
CA THR A 39 -5.29 -14.19 1.35
C THR A 39 -6.04 -12.87 1.61
N GLY A 40 -6.17 -12.04 0.57
CA GLY A 40 -6.76 -10.70 0.71
C GLY A 40 -8.18 -10.73 1.26
N GLN A 41 -8.43 -9.88 2.25
CA GLN A 41 -9.75 -9.79 2.91
C GLN A 41 -10.70 -8.81 2.21
N THR A 42 -10.14 -7.89 1.41
CA THR A 42 -10.89 -6.78 0.83
C THR A 42 -11.28 -7.00 -0.63
N GLY A 43 -10.68 -8.00 -1.29
CA GLY A 43 -10.99 -8.34 -2.68
C GLY A 43 -10.61 -9.77 -2.97
N ALA A 44 -11.08 -10.26 -4.09
CA ALA A 44 -10.80 -11.62 -4.53
C ALA A 44 -9.77 -11.57 -5.67
N THR A 45 -8.62 -12.20 -5.46
CA THR A 45 -7.50 -12.17 -6.42
C THR A 45 -7.30 -13.57 -7.01
N TYR A 46 -7.17 -13.63 -8.32
CA TYR A 46 -7.03 -14.89 -9.06
C TYR A 46 -5.88 -14.79 -10.05
N ARG A 47 -5.17 -15.91 -10.23
CA ARG A 47 -4.25 -16.07 -11.35
C ARG A 47 -5.02 -16.69 -12.51
N LEU A 48 -4.84 -16.13 -13.68
CA LEU A 48 -5.38 -16.66 -14.93
C LEU A 48 -4.25 -17.33 -15.71
N THR A 49 -4.51 -18.52 -16.25
CA THR A 49 -3.65 -19.15 -17.25
C THR A 49 -4.44 -19.19 -18.55
N VAL A 50 -3.88 -18.60 -19.61
CA VAL A 50 -4.59 -18.35 -20.86
C VAL A 50 -4.04 -19.24 -21.96
N THR A 51 -4.95 -19.90 -22.68
CA THR A 51 -4.61 -20.62 -23.91
C THR A 51 -5.11 -19.80 -25.09
N TYR A 52 -4.20 -19.45 -25.98
CA TYR A 52 -4.51 -18.67 -27.17
C TYR A 52 -4.66 -19.58 -28.42
N ASP A 53 -5.45 -19.11 -29.39
CA ASP A 53 -5.56 -19.74 -30.70
C ASP A 53 -6.08 -18.71 -31.72
N PRO A 54 -5.21 -18.20 -32.61
CA PRO A 54 -3.76 -18.44 -32.69
C PRO A 54 -2.97 -17.70 -31.62
N ASP A 55 -1.71 -18.09 -31.45
CA ASP A 55 -0.79 -17.42 -30.52
C ASP A 55 -0.65 -15.95 -30.89
N PRO A 56 -0.96 -15.02 -29.97
CA PRO A 56 -0.96 -13.58 -30.27
C PRO A 56 0.42 -12.93 -30.03
N ALA A 57 1.48 -13.54 -30.35
CA ALA A 57 2.87 -13.06 -30.13
C ALA A 57 3.01 -11.77 -29.29
N GLY A 58 3.50 -11.89 -28.07
CA GLY A 58 3.77 -10.75 -27.21
C GLY A 58 2.79 -10.47 -26.07
N LEU A 59 1.72 -11.26 -25.95
CA LEU A 59 0.90 -11.25 -24.75
C LEU A 59 1.39 -12.33 -23.78
N PRO A 60 1.29 -12.09 -22.45
CA PRO A 60 1.65 -13.12 -21.47
C PRO A 60 0.63 -14.29 -21.48
N ASP A 61 1.10 -15.46 -21.07
CA ASP A 61 0.24 -16.63 -20.86
C ASP A 61 -0.44 -16.62 -19.48
N THR A 62 0.04 -15.76 -18.58
CA THR A 62 -0.56 -15.64 -17.23
C THR A 62 -0.83 -14.19 -16.90
N PHE A 63 -1.90 -13.97 -16.12
CA PHE A 63 -2.29 -12.67 -15.60
C PHE A 63 -2.76 -12.83 -14.16
N VAL A 64 -2.87 -11.72 -13.45
CA VAL A 64 -3.57 -11.65 -12.17
C VAL A 64 -4.80 -10.77 -12.35
N ILE A 65 -5.96 -11.24 -11.90
CA ILE A 65 -7.17 -10.43 -11.90
C ILE A 65 -7.64 -10.21 -10.45
N LYS A 66 -7.97 -8.95 -10.14
CA LYS A 66 -8.64 -8.59 -8.87
C LYS A 66 -10.10 -8.29 -9.19
N LEU A 67 -11.00 -8.89 -8.40
CA LEU A 67 -12.45 -8.76 -8.51
C LEU A 67 -13.00 -8.28 -7.16
N PRO A 68 -14.26 -7.81 -7.09
CA PRO A 68 -14.85 -7.42 -5.81
C PRO A 68 -14.84 -8.57 -4.81
N ALA A 69 -14.89 -8.24 -3.53
CA ALA A 69 -15.09 -9.23 -2.49
C ALA A 69 -16.32 -10.09 -2.84
N GLN A 70 -16.19 -11.39 -2.70
CA GLN A 70 -17.28 -12.32 -3.07
C GLN A 70 -18.39 -12.32 -2.01
N ASP A 71 -18.13 -11.74 -0.84
CA ASP A 71 -19.11 -11.52 0.22
C ASP A 71 -19.63 -10.07 0.12
N ASP A 72 -20.92 -9.91 -0.13
CA ASP A 72 -21.55 -8.60 -0.30
C ASP A 72 -21.43 -7.72 0.97
N THR A 73 -21.37 -8.32 2.17
CA THR A 73 -21.24 -7.55 3.42
C THR A 73 -19.85 -6.91 3.57
N VAL A 74 -18.85 -7.49 2.93
CA VAL A 74 -17.49 -6.94 2.89
C VAL A 74 -17.43 -5.85 1.81
N ARG A 75 -18.08 -6.08 0.68
CA ARG A 75 -18.01 -5.21 -0.51
C ARG A 75 -18.34 -3.76 -0.17
N ASP A 76 -19.44 -3.52 0.55
CA ASP A 76 -19.87 -2.16 0.93
C ASP A 76 -18.82 -1.38 1.73
N ARG A 77 -18.01 -2.10 2.51
CA ARG A 77 -17.02 -1.48 3.41
C ARG A 77 -15.74 -1.07 2.68
N VAL A 78 -15.48 -1.67 1.52
CA VAL A 78 -14.19 -1.51 0.83
C VAL A 78 -14.27 -0.74 -0.48
N VAL A 79 -15.42 -0.12 -0.78
CA VAL A 79 -15.67 0.66 -2.01
C VAL A 79 -14.60 1.74 -2.23
N VAL A 80 -14.19 2.42 -1.15
CA VAL A 80 -13.17 3.48 -1.22
C VAL A 80 -11.85 2.89 -1.72
N GLY A 81 -11.49 1.70 -1.24
CA GLY A 81 -10.28 1.01 -1.68
C GLY A 81 -10.34 0.64 -3.16
N TYR A 82 -11.49 0.17 -3.65
CA TYR A 82 -11.65 -0.16 -5.08
C TYR A 82 -11.47 1.08 -5.96
N ARG A 83 -12.09 2.22 -5.57
CA ARG A 83 -11.92 3.49 -6.28
C ARG A 83 -10.46 3.91 -6.30
N SER A 84 -9.79 3.76 -5.16
CA SER A 84 -8.39 4.16 -4.98
C SER A 84 -7.47 3.35 -5.88
N GLU A 85 -7.61 2.03 -5.88
CA GLU A 85 -6.76 1.16 -6.70
C GLU A 85 -7.01 1.37 -8.19
N CYS A 86 -8.29 1.51 -8.59
CA CYS A 86 -8.60 1.82 -9.99
C CYS A 86 -8.07 3.19 -10.41
N ALA A 87 -8.17 4.20 -9.53
CA ALA A 87 -7.62 5.53 -9.82
C ALA A 87 -6.11 5.47 -10.02
N PHE A 88 -5.41 4.69 -9.20
CA PHE A 88 -3.97 4.51 -9.37
C PHE A 88 -3.64 3.97 -10.76
N TYR A 89 -4.22 2.85 -11.16
CA TYR A 89 -3.88 2.21 -12.43
C TYR A 89 -4.38 2.99 -13.65
N SER A 90 -5.47 3.76 -13.50
CA SER A 90 -6.06 4.52 -14.63
C SER A 90 -5.39 5.87 -14.87
N SER A 91 -4.86 6.53 -13.83
CA SER A 91 -4.45 7.93 -13.96
C SER A 91 -3.14 8.31 -13.24
N VAL A 92 -2.58 7.42 -12.42
CA VAL A 92 -1.36 7.71 -11.65
C VAL A 92 -0.17 6.89 -12.15
N ALA A 93 -0.34 5.60 -12.38
CA ALA A 93 0.74 4.64 -12.64
C ALA A 93 1.72 5.09 -13.74
N ASP A 94 1.20 5.63 -14.84
CA ASP A 94 2.04 6.09 -15.97
C ASP A 94 2.81 7.38 -15.67
N ARG A 95 2.45 8.09 -14.60
CA ARG A 95 3.04 9.38 -14.22
C ARG A 95 4.09 9.28 -13.12
N VAL A 96 4.21 8.11 -12.49
CA VAL A 96 5.18 7.84 -11.43
C VAL A 96 6.24 6.84 -11.91
N ARG A 97 7.20 6.50 -11.06
CA ARG A 97 8.30 5.59 -11.42
C ARG A 97 8.43 4.42 -10.41
N VAL A 98 7.45 4.29 -9.52
CA VAL A 98 7.41 3.14 -8.62
C VAL A 98 7.13 1.89 -9.46
N PRO A 99 7.89 0.80 -9.30
CA PRO A 99 7.66 -0.40 -10.11
C PRO A 99 6.33 -1.06 -9.74
N THR A 100 5.46 -1.24 -10.71
CA THR A 100 4.14 -1.87 -10.53
C THR A 100 3.88 -2.85 -11.65
N PRO A 101 3.02 -3.85 -11.43
CA PRO A 101 2.57 -4.70 -12.54
C PRO A 101 1.90 -3.86 -13.63
N ARG A 102 2.13 -4.22 -14.87
CA ARG A 102 1.45 -3.58 -16.01
C ARG A 102 -0.04 -3.85 -15.92
N CYS A 103 -0.85 -2.82 -16.12
CA CYS A 103 -2.31 -2.94 -16.14
C CYS A 103 -2.78 -3.20 -17.58
N PHE A 104 -3.55 -4.27 -17.77
CA PHE A 104 -4.14 -4.63 -19.07
C PHE A 104 -5.60 -4.17 -19.18
N TYR A 105 -6.30 -4.11 -18.03
CA TYR A 105 -7.70 -3.67 -18.00
C TYR A 105 -8.00 -3.15 -16.60
N CYS A 106 -8.75 -2.06 -16.53
CA CYS A 106 -9.22 -1.50 -15.27
C CYS A 106 -10.56 -0.80 -15.53
N GLU A 107 -11.62 -1.34 -14.97
CA GLU A 107 -12.95 -0.76 -15.04
C GLU A 107 -13.64 -0.87 -13.68
N ILE A 108 -14.47 0.11 -13.37
CA ILE A 108 -15.21 0.18 -12.11
C ILE A 108 -16.56 0.84 -12.36
N THR A 109 -17.61 0.34 -11.71
CA THR A 109 -18.95 0.95 -11.80
C THR A 109 -19.00 2.28 -11.04
N GLU A 110 -19.96 3.12 -11.37
CA GLU A 110 -20.12 4.43 -10.73
C GLU A 110 -20.29 4.32 -9.22
N ASP A 111 -21.00 3.31 -8.75
CA ASP A 111 -21.18 3.03 -7.31
C ASP A 111 -19.98 2.30 -6.69
N ALA A 112 -19.04 1.86 -7.53
CA ALA A 112 -17.85 1.09 -7.16
C ALA A 112 -18.17 -0.28 -6.52
N MET A 113 -19.35 -0.80 -6.72
CA MET A 113 -19.71 -2.13 -6.21
C MET A 113 -19.10 -3.23 -7.06
N ASP A 114 -18.85 -2.95 -8.34
CA ASP A 114 -18.19 -3.89 -9.24
C ASP A 114 -16.97 -3.23 -9.86
N PHE A 115 -15.86 -3.97 -9.87
CA PHE A 115 -14.65 -3.54 -10.58
C PHE A 115 -13.92 -4.79 -11.07
N ALA A 116 -13.05 -4.60 -12.05
CA ALA A 116 -12.13 -5.64 -12.46
C ALA A 116 -10.81 -4.98 -12.86
N LEU A 117 -9.72 -5.53 -12.32
CA LEU A 117 -8.38 -5.04 -12.56
C LEU A 117 -7.54 -6.22 -13.05
N LEU A 118 -7.12 -6.18 -14.32
CA LEU A 118 -6.30 -7.24 -14.94
C LEU A 118 -4.86 -6.77 -15.03
N LEU A 119 -3.99 -7.44 -14.32
CA LEU A 119 -2.58 -7.06 -14.14
C LEU A 119 -1.66 -8.15 -14.71
N GLU A 120 -0.45 -7.73 -15.02
CA GLU A 120 0.67 -8.62 -15.31
C GLU A 120 0.94 -9.54 -14.12
N ASP A 121 1.08 -10.84 -14.38
CA ASP A 121 1.49 -11.78 -13.35
C ASP A 121 2.99 -11.57 -13.08
N GLN A 122 3.33 -11.32 -11.84
CA GLN A 122 4.72 -11.06 -11.43
C GLN A 122 5.50 -12.36 -11.11
N ALA A 123 4.88 -13.53 -11.31
CA ALA A 123 5.61 -14.80 -11.10
C ALA A 123 6.93 -14.79 -11.90
N PRO A 124 8.05 -15.27 -11.33
CA PRO A 124 8.18 -16.01 -10.07
C PRO A 124 8.46 -15.14 -8.83
N ALA A 125 8.15 -13.85 -8.86
CA ALA A 125 8.32 -12.99 -7.69
C ALA A 125 7.47 -13.48 -6.52
N VAL A 126 7.97 -13.29 -5.31
CA VAL A 126 7.39 -13.80 -4.06
C VAL A 126 6.99 -12.61 -3.17
N GLN A 127 5.82 -12.69 -2.62
CA GLN A 127 5.32 -11.72 -1.64
C GLN A 127 6.19 -11.74 -0.38
N GLY A 128 6.51 -10.58 0.17
CA GLY A 128 7.20 -10.49 1.44
C GLY A 128 6.33 -10.99 2.60
N ASP A 129 6.97 -11.34 3.71
CA ASP A 129 6.29 -11.89 4.90
C ASP A 129 6.38 -10.87 6.03
N GLN A 130 5.25 -10.26 6.36
CA GLN A 130 5.19 -9.18 7.35
C GLN A 130 5.58 -9.65 8.76
N LEU A 131 5.25 -10.89 9.13
CA LEU A 131 5.59 -11.44 10.46
C LEU A 131 7.10 -11.68 10.59
N THR A 132 7.67 -12.35 9.59
CA THR A 132 9.10 -12.65 9.58
C THR A 132 9.95 -11.37 9.43
N GLY A 133 9.47 -10.44 8.61
CA GLY A 133 10.23 -9.26 8.23
C GLY A 133 11.17 -9.57 7.06
N CYS A 134 12.01 -8.62 6.70
CA CYS A 134 12.93 -8.76 5.57
C CYS A 134 14.37 -8.44 5.97
N GLY A 135 15.28 -8.77 5.07
CA GLY A 135 16.70 -8.43 5.22
C GLY A 135 17.04 -7.10 4.57
N GLU A 136 18.31 -6.72 4.69
CA GLU A 136 18.81 -5.43 4.19
C GLU A 136 18.63 -5.27 2.67
N ARG A 137 18.81 -6.36 1.88
CA ARG A 137 18.69 -6.27 0.42
C ARG A 137 17.26 -5.95 -0.02
N GLU A 138 16.28 -6.64 0.57
CA GLU A 138 14.88 -6.36 0.30
C GLU A 138 14.52 -4.94 0.74
N ALA A 139 15.01 -4.53 1.90
CA ALA A 139 14.72 -3.19 2.42
C ALA A 139 15.25 -2.10 1.48
N ARG A 140 16.49 -2.26 0.97
CA ARG A 140 17.06 -1.30 0.01
C ARG A 140 16.24 -1.22 -1.28
N LEU A 141 15.82 -2.37 -1.82
CA LEU A 141 14.95 -2.38 -3.01
C LEU A 141 13.64 -1.62 -2.74
N ALA A 142 13.03 -1.87 -1.57
CA ALA A 142 11.76 -1.25 -1.21
C ALA A 142 11.87 0.27 -1.07
N VAL A 143 12.89 0.78 -0.36
CA VAL A 143 13.00 2.24 -0.15
C VAL A 143 13.35 2.98 -1.44
N VAL A 144 14.14 2.36 -2.33
CA VAL A 144 14.46 2.93 -3.63
C VAL A 144 13.22 2.94 -4.54
N ALA A 145 12.43 1.86 -4.51
CA ALA A 145 11.16 1.78 -5.26
C ALA A 145 10.17 2.85 -4.77
N LEU A 146 10.07 3.02 -3.45
CA LEU A 146 9.17 4.01 -2.84
C LEU A 146 9.49 5.44 -3.30
N ALA A 147 10.77 5.78 -3.41
CA ALA A 147 11.17 7.08 -3.94
C ALA A 147 10.65 7.31 -5.36
N GLY A 148 10.38 6.24 -6.11
CA GLY A 148 9.77 6.31 -7.45
C GLY A 148 8.31 6.73 -7.44
N LEU A 149 7.61 6.59 -6.32
CA LEU A 149 6.28 7.16 -6.11
C LEU A 149 6.40 8.63 -5.70
N HIS A 150 7.20 8.88 -4.69
CA HIS A 150 7.29 10.19 -4.02
C HIS A 150 7.98 11.26 -4.87
N GLY A 151 9.10 10.90 -5.52
CA GLY A 151 9.88 11.87 -6.29
C GLY A 151 9.11 12.54 -7.43
N PRO A 152 8.53 11.75 -8.35
CA PRO A 152 7.74 12.33 -9.45
C PRO A 152 6.48 13.07 -9.01
N SER A 153 5.97 12.81 -7.80
CA SER A 153 4.77 13.48 -7.29
C SER A 153 5.08 14.57 -6.27
N TRP A 154 6.34 14.86 -6.01
CA TRP A 154 6.80 15.75 -4.93
C TRP A 154 6.26 17.16 -5.09
N CYS A 155 5.46 17.60 -4.12
CA CYS A 155 4.92 18.96 -4.00
C CYS A 155 4.25 19.48 -5.29
N ASP A 156 3.75 18.61 -6.13
CA ASP A 156 3.03 19.01 -7.35
C ASP A 156 1.54 19.15 -7.04
N PRO A 157 1.00 20.38 -7.08
CA PRO A 157 -0.39 20.62 -6.68
C PRO A 157 -1.42 19.90 -7.57
N VAL A 158 -1.03 19.42 -8.74
CA VAL A 158 -1.95 18.65 -9.61
C VAL A 158 -2.53 17.43 -8.89
N TRP A 159 -1.79 16.88 -7.92
CA TRP A 159 -2.23 15.69 -7.20
C TRP A 159 -3.28 15.98 -6.13
N LEU A 160 -3.37 17.25 -5.67
CA LEU A 160 -4.32 17.63 -4.61
C LEU A 160 -5.79 17.44 -5.06
N ASP A 161 -6.02 17.51 -6.37
CA ASP A 161 -7.36 17.33 -6.96
C ASP A 161 -7.53 15.94 -7.63
N GLN A 162 -6.60 14.99 -7.37
CA GLN A 162 -6.64 13.65 -7.98
C GLN A 162 -7.88 12.89 -7.51
N PRO A 163 -8.77 12.46 -8.42
CA PRO A 163 -9.92 11.66 -8.02
C PRO A 163 -9.51 10.28 -7.51
N GLY A 164 -10.32 9.71 -6.62
CA GLY A 164 -10.12 8.35 -6.13
C GLY A 164 -9.11 8.23 -4.99
N ILE A 165 -8.57 9.34 -4.49
CA ILE A 165 -7.67 9.31 -3.34
C ILE A 165 -8.44 8.85 -2.10
N ALA A 166 -7.96 7.80 -1.44
CA ALA A 166 -8.57 7.27 -0.21
C ALA A 166 -8.29 8.16 0.99
N PHE A 167 -7.05 8.69 1.08
CA PHE A 167 -6.64 9.56 2.16
C PHE A 167 -6.22 10.92 1.58
N PRO A 168 -7.13 11.90 1.58
CA PRO A 168 -6.82 13.21 0.97
C PRO A 168 -5.76 13.97 1.76
N PHE A 169 -5.21 15.00 1.14
CA PHE A 169 -4.26 15.90 1.80
C PHE A 169 -4.90 16.46 3.07
N PRO A 170 -4.26 16.32 4.24
CA PRO A 170 -4.93 16.65 5.50
C PRO A 170 -5.24 18.14 5.67
N ASP A 171 -6.52 18.47 5.84
CA ASP A 171 -6.96 19.75 6.37
C ASP A 171 -7.41 19.56 7.84
N GLU A 172 -7.77 20.64 8.52
CA GLU A 172 -8.17 20.57 9.93
C GLU A 172 -9.38 19.65 10.15
N PRO A 173 -10.47 19.74 9.34
CA PRO A 173 -11.60 18.82 9.55
C PRO A 173 -11.22 17.35 9.37
N PHE A 174 -10.45 17.03 8.33
CA PHE A 174 -10.01 15.65 8.09
C PHE A 174 -9.09 15.17 9.23
N ALA A 175 -8.12 15.99 9.64
CA ALA A 175 -7.16 15.63 10.69
C ALA A 175 -7.88 15.40 12.03
N ASN A 176 -8.86 16.25 12.37
CA ASN A 176 -9.66 16.09 13.59
C ASN A 176 -10.50 14.81 13.53
N GLY A 177 -11.17 14.56 12.41
CA GLY A 177 -11.96 13.35 12.22
C GLY A 177 -11.12 12.08 12.33
N LEU A 178 -9.97 12.05 11.65
CA LEU A 178 -9.09 10.89 11.72
C LEU A 178 -8.48 10.73 13.12
N GLY A 179 -8.20 11.83 13.82
CA GLY A 179 -7.76 11.80 15.21
C GLY A 179 -8.79 11.16 16.15
N GLU A 180 -10.09 11.44 15.94
CA GLU A 180 -11.16 10.80 16.73
C GLU A 180 -11.22 9.29 16.42
N VAL A 181 -11.17 8.92 15.14
CA VAL A 181 -11.16 7.52 14.72
C VAL A 181 -9.91 6.80 15.27
N ALA A 182 -8.76 7.47 15.31
CA ALA A 182 -7.53 6.92 15.87
C ALA A 182 -7.70 6.57 17.35
N ARG A 183 -8.25 7.51 18.15
CA ARG A 183 -8.47 7.26 19.57
C ARG A 183 -9.44 6.09 19.81
N MET A 184 -10.53 6.03 19.03
CA MET A 184 -11.49 4.93 19.09
C MET A 184 -10.83 3.60 18.72
N SER A 185 -10.02 3.58 17.68
CA SER A 185 -9.30 2.37 17.23
C SER A 185 -8.28 1.93 18.29
N ALA A 186 -7.64 2.89 18.97
CA ALA A 186 -6.70 2.57 20.06
C ALA A 186 -7.45 1.92 21.23
N GLU A 187 -8.61 2.44 21.60
CA GLU A 187 -9.44 1.84 22.68
C GLU A 187 -9.82 0.40 22.33
N ILE A 188 -10.29 0.16 21.10
CA ILE A 188 -10.67 -1.18 20.63
C ILE A 188 -9.43 -2.12 20.67
N THR A 189 -8.29 -1.64 20.21
CA THR A 189 -7.06 -2.43 20.16
C THR A 189 -6.58 -2.78 21.58
N LEU A 190 -6.59 -1.81 22.48
CA LEU A 190 -6.15 -2.02 23.86
C LEU A 190 -7.11 -2.93 24.64
N ASP A 191 -8.42 -2.82 24.39
CA ASP A 191 -9.40 -3.69 25.02
C ASP A 191 -9.18 -5.16 24.64
N LYS A 192 -8.81 -5.41 23.40
CA LYS A 192 -8.68 -6.78 22.89
C LYS A 192 -7.25 -7.34 23.05
N LEU A 193 -6.24 -6.51 22.82
CA LEU A 193 -4.85 -6.95 22.74
C LEU A 193 -3.92 -6.31 23.77
N GLY A 194 -4.41 -5.37 24.59
CA GLY A 194 -3.56 -4.60 25.51
C GLY A 194 -2.77 -5.45 26.49
N ASP A 195 -3.32 -6.55 26.97
CA ASP A 195 -2.64 -7.45 27.91
C ASP A 195 -1.44 -8.16 27.25
N ARG A 196 -1.38 -8.19 25.92
CA ARG A 196 -0.29 -8.82 25.16
C ARG A 196 0.79 -7.82 24.76
N LEU A 197 0.56 -6.51 24.96
CA LEU A 197 1.55 -5.46 24.73
C LEU A 197 2.34 -5.17 26.01
N SER A 198 3.60 -4.79 25.87
CA SER A 198 4.38 -4.34 27.03
C SER A 198 3.80 -3.03 27.60
N ALA A 199 4.10 -2.71 28.85
CA ALA A 199 3.65 -1.44 29.45
C ALA A 199 4.16 -0.23 28.65
N ALA A 200 5.42 -0.29 28.21
CA ALA A 200 6.02 0.77 27.41
C ALA A 200 5.32 0.92 26.04
N ASP A 201 4.98 -0.21 25.41
CA ASP A 201 4.26 -0.15 24.10
C ASP A 201 2.86 0.43 24.28
N ARG A 202 2.13 0.03 25.33
CA ARG A 202 0.80 0.61 25.61
C ARG A 202 0.88 2.12 25.81
N GLU A 203 1.86 2.59 26.57
CA GLU A 203 2.07 4.02 26.81
C GLU A 203 2.38 4.76 25.51
N THR A 204 3.39 4.31 24.77
CA THR A 204 3.78 4.90 23.48
C THR A 204 2.62 4.93 22.50
N PHE A 205 1.90 3.80 22.38
CA PHE A 205 0.75 3.67 21.49
C PHE A 205 -0.34 4.69 21.85
N THR A 206 -0.70 4.75 23.16
CA THR A 206 -1.76 5.68 23.62
C THR A 206 -1.36 7.13 23.35
N GLU A 207 -0.14 7.51 23.69
CA GLU A 207 0.34 8.88 23.45
C GLU A 207 0.33 9.22 21.96
N THR A 208 0.83 8.31 21.12
CA THR A 208 0.88 8.53 19.67
C THR A 208 -0.51 8.73 19.11
N MET A 209 -1.47 7.87 19.49
CA MET A 209 -2.83 7.95 18.94
C MET A 209 -3.55 9.22 19.37
N ASN A 210 -3.21 9.79 20.53
CA ASN A 210 -3.73 11.08 20.98
C ASN A 210 -3.14 12.25 20.18
N LEU A 211 -1.98 12.08 19.56
CA LEU A 211 -1.28 13.12 18.80
C LEU A 211 -1.56 13.04 17.29
N VAL A 212 -2.46 12.18 16.83
CA VAL A 212 -2.72 11.98 15.38
C VAL A 212 -3.15 13.30 14.71
N THR A 213 -4.01 14.10 15.36
CA THR A 213 -4.45 15.38 14.77
C THR A 213 -3.27 16.34 14.52
N PRO A 214 -2.49 16.75 15.55
CA PRO A 214 -1.36 17.64 15.28
C PRO A 214 -0.29 17.02 14.38
N TRP A 215 -0.08 15.70 14.46
CA TRP A 215 0.85 15.01 13.59
C TRP A 215 0.44 15.09 12.11
N LEU A 216 -0.84 14.90 11.80
CA LEU A 216 -1.33 15.00 10.42
C LEU A 216 -1.16 16.41 9.85
N LEU A 217 -1.22 17.42 10.70
CA LEU A 217 -1.10 18.82 10.30
C LEU A 217 0.37 19.33 10.31
N ALA A 218 1.32 18.48 10.74
CA ALA A 218 2.72 18.84 10.74
C ALA A 218 3.31 18.78 9.33
N GLU A 219 4.21 19.73 9.02
CA GLU A 219 5.04 19.72 7.80
C GLU A 219 4.25 19.63 6.49
N ARG A 220 3.11 20.32 6.40
CA ARG A 220 2.21 20.27 5.25
C ARG A 220 2.78 20.92 3.97
N ASP A 221 3.89 21.64 4.07
CA ASP A 221 4.57 22.21 2.90
C ASP A 221 5.34 21.17 2.09
N ARG A 222 5.49 19.96 2.61
CA ARG A 222 6.10 18.82 1.90
C ARG A 222 5.08 17.70 1.76
N PHE A 223 4.69 17.41 0.53
CA PHE A 223 3.70 16.37 0.27
C PHE A 223 4.02 15.62 -1.04
N ALA A 224 3.51 14.42 -1.12
CA ALA A 224 3.55 13.60 -2.33
C ALA A 224 2.39 12.60 -2.28
N LEU A 225 2.23 11.83 -3.34
CA LEU A 225 1.35 10.65 -3.30
C LEU A 225 1.93 9.64 -2.31
N LEU A 226 1.07 9.01 -1.53
CA LEU A 226 1.43 7.96 -0.56
C LEU A 226 0.78 6.65 -0.99
N HIS A 227 1.48 5.56 -0.79
CA HIS A 227 0.87 4.22 -0.88
C HIS A 227 -0.14 4.02 0.26
N GLY A 228 0.23 4.48 1.46
CA GLY A 228 -0.61 4.43 2.66
C GLY A 228 -0.52 3.11 3.42
N ASP A 229 -0.20 2.00 2.75
CA ASP A 229 0.02 0.69 3.37
C ASP A 229 1.27 0.03 2.79
N TYR A 230 2.39 0.77 2.76
CA TYR A 230 3.65 0.32 2.14
C TYR A 230 4.37 -0.65 3.07
N ARG A 231 4.03 -1.94 2.96
CA ARG A 231 4.56 -3.01 3.83
C ARG A 231 4.84 -4.28 3.02
N LEU A 232 5.51 -5.25 3.63
CA LEU A 232 6.01 -6.44 2.94
C LEU A 232 4.91 -7.24 2.23
N ASP A 233 3.71 -7.32 2.80
CA ASP A 233 2.60 -8.04 2.15
C ASP A 233 2.22 -7.43 0.80
N ASN A 234 2.59 -6.16 0.56
CA ASN A 234 2.29 -5.42 -0.67
C ASN A 234 3.50 -5.28 -1.61
N LEU A 235 4.56 -6.05 -1.34
CA LEU A 235 5.81 -6.02 -2.11
C LEU A 235 6.13 -7.42 -2.63
N LEU A 236 6.34 -7.53 -3.94
CA LEU A 236 6.68 -8.78 -4.62
C LEU A 236 8.14 -8.72 -5.05
N PHE A 237 8.99 -9.53 -4.44
CA PHE A 237 10.43 -9.54 -4.71
C PHE A 237 10.80 -10.65 -5.68
N ASP A 238 11.60 -10.34 -6.70
CA ASP A 238 12.11 -11.40 -7.59
C ASP A 238 13.10 -12.29 -6.83
N PRO A 239 13.23 -13.57 -7.22
CA PRO A 239 14.07 -14.51 -6.46
C PRO A 239 15.53 -14.09 -6.31
N ASP A 240 16.06 -13.33 -7.26
CA ASP A 240 17.44 -12.85 -7.25
C ASP A 240 17.60 -11.54 -6.46
N LEU A 241 16.51 -10.98 -5.94
CA LEU A 241 16.48 -9.69 -5.23
C LEU A 241 17.14 -8.57 -6.05
N ARG A 242 16.72 -8.45 -7.32
CA ARG A 242 17.13 -7.36 -8.22
C ARG A 242 16.00 -6.38 -8.46
N ARG A 243 14.76 -6.84 -8.26
CA ARG A 243 13.56 -6.04 -8.52
C ARG A 243 12.53 -6.29 -7.44
N VAL A 244 11.68 -5.29 -7.26
CA VAL A 244 10.48 -5.39 -6.42
C VAL A 244 9.34 -4.77 -7.23
N ALA A 245 8.15 -5.33 -7.12
CA ALA A 245 6.93 -4.72 -7.66
C ALA A 245 6.01 -4.38 -6.49
N VAL A 246 5.37 -3.22 -6.56
CA VAL A 246 4.49 -2.70 -5.52
C VAL A 246 3.04 -2.92 -5.96
N VAL A 247 2.23 -3.49 -5.10
CA VAL A 247 0.82 -3.84 -5.38
C VAL A 247 -0.10 -3.34 -4.27
N ASP A 248 -1.40 -3.40 -4.50
CA ASP A 248 -2.46 -3.07 -3.55
C ASP A 248 -2.54 -1.57 -3.22
N TRP A 249 -3.05 -0.81 -4.19
CA TRP A 249 -3.15 0.66 -4.11
C TRP A 249 -4.47 1.14 -3.50
N GLN A 250 -5.08 0.34 -2.62
CA GLN A 250 -6.39 0.63 -2.01
C GLN A 250 -6.34 1.78 -1.01
N THR A 251 -5.15 2.16 -0.55
CA THR A 251 -4.95 3.21 0.45
C THR A 251 -4.20 4.43 -0.11
N LEU A 252 -4.24 4.60 -1.45
CA LEU A 252 -3.57 5.75 -2.10
C LEU A 252 -3.95 7.05 -1.40
N GLY A 253 -2.95 7.82 -0.99
CA GLY A 253 -3.16 9.02 -0.22
C GLY A 253 -2.27 10.17 -0.68
N ILE A 254 -2.40 11.31 0.02
CA ILE A 254 -1.53 12.48 -0.17
C ILE A 254 -1.10 12.99 1.21
N GLY A 255 0.19 13.21 1.39
CA GLY A 255 0.69 13.73 2.66
C GLY A 255 2.20 13.73 2.72
N LEU A 256 2.74 13.85 3.94
CA LEU A 256 4.19 13.84 4.15
C LEU A 256 4.77 12.50 3.68
N PRO A 257 5.66 12.49 2.66
CA PRO A 257 6.13 11.24 2.05
C PRO A 257 6.81 10.28 3.03
N ALA A 258 7.47 10.81 4.03
CA ALA A 258 8.16 10.02 5.02
C ALA A 258 7.24 9.11 5.85
N ARG A 259 5.91 9.28 5.78
CA ARG A 259 4.95 8.38 6.44
C ARG A 259 5.07 6.95 5.89
N ASP A 260 5.14 6.81 4.56
CA ASP A 260 5.33 5.49 3.94
C ASP A 260 6.70 4.90 4.29
N LEU A 261 7.75 5.74 4.28
CA LEU A 261 9.11 5.31 4.58
C LEU A 261 9.23 4.81 6.03
N GLY A 262 8.71 5.59 6.98
CA GLY A 262 8.69 5.20 8.40
C GLY A 262 7.86 3.94 8.63
N TYR A 263 6.68 3.87 8.01
CA TYR A 263 5.80 2.70 8.10
C TYR A 263 6.53 1.43 7.61
N PHE A 264 7.18 1.52 6.46
CA PHE A 264 7.91 0.38 5.90
C PHE A 264 9.03 -0.07 6.85
N THR A 265 9.92 0.84 7.22
CA THR A 265 11.10 0.45 8.01
C THR A 265 10.70 -0.07 9.38
N ALA A 266 9.72 0.58 10.03
CA ALA A 266 9.30 0.19 11.37
C ALA A 266 8.52 -1.13 11.38
N THR A 267 7.72 -1.42 10.34
CA THR A 267 6.92 -2.66 10.34
C THR A 267 7.64 -3.84 9.73
N SER A 268 8.52 -3.60 8.75
CA SER A 268 9.08 -4.65 7.89
C SER A 268 10.45 -5.17 8.37
N LEU A 269 11.12 -4.42 9.27
CA LEU A 269 12.41 -4.81 9.83
C LEU A 269 12.23 -5.15 11.32
N ASN A 270 12.96 -6.15 11.82
CA ASN A 270 13.04 -6.28 13.27
C ASN A 270 13.76 -5.04 13.83
N SER A 271 13.49 -4.69 15.08
CA SER A 271 13.93 -3.41 15.66
C SER A 271 15.44 -3.24 15.67
N GLN A 272 16.20 -4.32 15.90
CA GLN A 272 17.66 -4.23 15.90
C GLN A 272 18.20 -3.95 14.49
N LEU A 273 17.75 -4.73 13.50
CA LEU A 273 18.19 -4.50 12.11
C LEU A 273 17.77 -3.09 11.64
N ARG A 274 16.53 -2.66 11.97
CA ARG A 274 16.10 -1.28 11.63
C ARG A 274 17.11 -0.27 12.17
N SER A 275 17.40 -0.34 13.46
CA SER A 275 18.33 0.59 14.11
C SER A 275 19.73 0.58 13.48
N ASP A 276 20.18 -0.62 13.06
CA ASP A 276 21.53 -0.77 12.48
C ASP A 276 21.66 -0.18 11.09
N ILE A 277 20.56 -0.17 10.28
CA ILE A 277 20.66 0.19 8.86
C ILE A 277 19.75 1.36 8.44
N GLU A 278 18.87 1.87 9.31
CA GLU A 278 17.86 2.87 8.91
C GLU A 278 18.49 4.15 8.34
N GLU A 279 19.61 4.61 8.93
CA GLU A 279 20.30 5.80 8.42
C GLU A 279 20.75 5.62 6.97
N SER A 280 21.29 4.44 6.65
CA SER A 280 21.72 4.15 5.28
C SER A 280 20.54 3.94 4.32
N LEU A 281 19.42 3.38 4.81
CA LEU A 281 18.20 3.25 3.99
C LEU A 281 17.60 4.62 3.67
N VAL A 282 17.54 5.51 4.65
CA VAL A 282 17.05 6.88 4.44
C VAL A 282 17.97 7.64 3.46
N ASP A 283 19.30 7.41 3.54
CA ASP A 283 20.25 8.00 2.59
C ASP A 283 19.98 7.51 1.15
N ASP A 284 19.76 6.20 0.97
CA ASP A 284 19.42 5.63 -0.35
C ASP A 284 18.12 6.24 -0.89
N TYR A 285 17.08 6.32 -0.05
CA TYR A 285 15.81 6.95 -0.39
C TYR A 285 16.00 8.42 -0.78
N HIS A 286 16.70 9.19 0.05
CA HIS A 286 16.95 10.62 -0.16
C HIS A 286 17.71 10.88 -1.48
N ARG A 287 18.81 10.15 -1.69
CA ARG A 287 19.56 10.26 -2.94
C ARG A 287 18.69 9.95 -4.16
N LYS A 288 17.80 8.97 -4.01
CA LYS A 288 16.88 8.60 -5.10
C LYS A 288 15.84 9.70 -5.35
N LEU A 289 15.29 10.33 -4.32
CA LEU A 289 14.41 11.50 -4.48
C LEU A 289 15.11 12.63 -5.26
N LEU A 290 16.35 12.95 -4.88
CA LEU A 290 17.11 13.99 -5.57
C LEU A 290 17.30 13.66 -7.04
N SER A 291 17.49 12.37 -7.38
CA SER A 291 17.63 11.93 -8.77
C SER A 291 16.35 12.11 -9.60
N TYR A 292 15.20 12.26 -8.95
CA TYR A 292 13.92 12.58 -9.61
C TYR A 292 13.66 14.09 -9.69
N GLY A 293 14.62 14.90 -9.25
CA GLY A 293 14.53 16.36 -9.37
C GLY A 293 14.00 17.07 -8.13
N VAL A 294 13.85 16.38 -7.02
CA VAL A 294 13.49 17.04 -5.75
C VAL A 294 14.64 17.96 -5.36
N THR A 295 14.32 19.21 -5.02
CA THR A 295 15.30 20.24 -4.62
C THR A 295 14.88 20.88 -3.31
N GLY A 296 15.84 21.48 -2.60
CA GLY A 296 15.57 22.17 -1.34
C GLY A 296 15.18 21.21 -0.20
N TYR A 297 15.56 19.96 -0.32
CA TYR A 297 15.26 18.91 0.67
C TYR A 297 16.59 18.27 1.05
N ASP A 298 17.19 18.77 2.11
CA ASP A 298 18.49 18.29 2.57
C ASP A 298 18.37 17.03 3.45
N TRP A 299 19.50 16.46 3.79
CA TRP A 299 19.57 15.24 4.59
C TRP A 299 18.94 15.45 5.98
N GLU A 300 19.23 16.56 6.62
CA GLU A 300 18.71 16.84 7.97
C GLU A 300 17.18 16.91 7.97
N THR A 301 16.61 17.53 6.96
CA THR A 301 15.15 17.61 6.79
C THR A 301 14.57 16.21 6.50
N CYS A 302 15.22 15.44 5.62
CA CYS A 302 14.78 14.08 5.30
C CYS A 302 14.81 13.18 6.53
N TRP A 303 15.87 13.26 7.33
CA TRP A 303 16.01 12.48 8.56
C TRP A 303 14.95 12.87 9.59
N ARG A 304 14.71 14.18 9.75
CA ARG A 304 13.66 14.68 10.65
C ARG A 304 12.28 14.20 10.21
N ASP A 305 11.99 14.26 8.89
CA ASP A 305 10.72 13.80 8.35
C ASP A 305 10.55 12.28 8.53
N TYR A 306 11.64 11.51 8.34
CA TYR A 306 11.65 10.07 8.59
C TYR A 306 11.21 9.75 10.02
N ARG A 307 11.81 10.44 10.99
CA ARG A 307 11.43 10.30 12.40
C ARG A 307 9.96 10.66 12.61
N LEU A 308 9.52 11.75 11.99
CA LEU A 308 8.13 12.23 12.07
C LEU A 308 7.15 11.29 11.36
N GLY A 309 7.61 10.44 10.46
CA GLY A 309 6.76 9.47 9.75
C GLY A 309 6.30 8.28 10.59
N MET A 310 6.98 8.00 11.71
CA MET A 310 6.75 6.78 12.50
C MET A 310 5.32 6.58 13.04
N PRO A 311 4.56 7.63 13.43
CA PRO A 311 3.20 7.41 13.93
C PRO A 311 2.26 6.70 12.94
N HIS A 312 2.56 6.80 11.64
CA HIS A 312 1.78 6.08 10.61
C HIS A 312 1.71 4.57 10.92
N THR A 313 2.78 4.02 11.48
CA THR A 313 2.89 2.60 11.83
C THR A 313 1.78 2.16 12.78
N VAL A 314 1.65 2.85 13.90
CA VAL A 314 0.67 2.46 14.91
C VAL A 314 -0.75 2.85 14.50
N LEU A 315 -0.90 3.96 13.76
CA LEU A 315 -2.20 4.40 13.25
C LEU A 315 -2.78 3.35 12.27
N ILE A 316 -2.03 2.99 11.22
CA ILE A 316 -2.55 2.06 10.20
C ILE A 316 -2.78 0.67 10.80
N SER A 317 -1.88 0.21 11.69
CA SER A 317 -2.06 -1.07 12.38
C SER A 317 -3.34 -1.10 13.20
N ALA A 318 -3.62 -0.03 13.95
CA ALA A 318 -4.83 0.04 14.79
C ALA A 318 -6.10 0.19 13.94
N LEU A 319 -6.07 1.00 12.87
CA LEU A 319 -7.21 1.13 11.96
C LEU A 319 -7.52 -0.22 11.30
N GLY A 320 -6.50 -0.89 10.79
CA GLY A 320 -6.66 -2.21 10.18
C GLY A 320 -7.28 -3.19 11.17
N PHE A 321 -6.78 -3.24 12.40
CA PHE A 321 -7.30 -4.14 13.43
C PHE A 321 -8.75 -3.82 13.82
N ALA A 322 -9.05 -2.54 14.03
CA ALA A 322 -10.37 -2.14 14.52
C ALA A 322 -11.50 -2.44 13.51
N PHE A 323 -11.16 -2.42 12.21
CA PHE A 323 -12.18 -2.57 11.16
C PHE A 323 -12.08 -3.89 10.38
N ALA A 324 -11.09 -4.75 10.68
CA ALA A 324 -10.95 -6.07 10.05
C ALA A 324 -11.77 -7.14 10.76
N THR A 325 -11.98 -8.25 10.07
CA THR A 325 -12.53 -9.45 10.68
C THR A 325 -11.45 -10.09 11.58
N ALA A 326 -11.78 -10.35 12.83
CA ALA A 326 -10.83 -10.91 13.79
C ALA A 326 -10.36 -12.32 13.39
N THR A 327 -9.03 -12.51 13.35
CA THR A 327 -8.40 -13.81 13.14
C THR A 327 -7.13 -13.88 14.01
N GLU A 328 -6.76 -15.08 14.45
CA GLU A 328 -5.55 -15.26 15.25
C GLU A 328 -4.28 -14.75 14.52
N SER A 329 -4.17 -15.03 13.24
CA SER A 329 -3.02 -14.56 12.43
C SER A 329 -3.01 -13.03 12.29
N GLY A 330 -4.20 -12.40 12.19
CA GLY A 330 -4.34 -10.95 12.16
C GLY A 330 -3.88 -10.32 13.48
N ASP A 331 -4.27 -10.92 14.60
CA ASP A 331 -3.84 -10.46 15.93
C ASP A 331 -2.31 -10.49 16.08
N GLU A 332 -1.66 -11.58 15.65
CA GLU A 332 -0.19 -11.72 15.70
C GLU A 332 0.49 -10.66 14.83
N MET A 333 -0.05 -10.42 13.64
CA MET A 333 0.49 -9.41 12.74
C MET A 333 0.40 -8.01 13.36
N VAL A 334 -0.77 -7.65 13.90
CA VAL A 334 -0.96 -6.34 14.53
C VAL A 334 -0.04 -6.17 15.73
N LEU A 335 0.06 -7.18 16.61
CA LEU A 335 0.97 -7.12 17.76
C LEU A 335 2.42 -6.92 17.33
N THR A 336 2.86 -7.66 16.30
CA THR A 336 4.20 -7.51 15.74
C THR A 336 4.45 -6.09 15.23
N MET A 337 3.51 -5.57 14.44
CA MET A 337 3.64 -4.23 13.86
C MET A 337 3.59 -3.14 14.94
N LEU A 338 2.68 -3.26 15.92
CA LEU A 338 2.60 -2.31 17.03
C LEU A 338 3.87 -2.32 17.88
N GLY A 339 4.38 -3.50 18.23
CA GLY A 339 5.61 -3.61 19.03
C GLY A 339 6.80 -2.97 18.33
N ARG A 340 6.99 -3.30 17.04
CA ARG A 340 8.07 -2.72 16.23
C ARG A 340 7.89 -1.20 16.07
N GLY A 341 6.66 -0.75 15.79
CA GLY A 341 6.35 0.68 15.61
C GLY A 341 6.56 1.48 16.88
N CYS A 342 6.06 0.99 18.02
CA CYS A 342 6.26 1.68 19.31
C CYS A 342 7.74 1.77 19.67
N GLN A 343 8.50 0.70 19.40
CA GLN A 343 9.95 0.74 19.64
C GLN A 343 10.61 1.80 18.75
N ALA A 344 10.24 1.87 17.46
CA ALA A 344 10.80 2.87 16.54
C ALA A 344 10.46 4.30 17.00
N ILE A 345 9.23 4.54 17.45
CA ILE A 345 8.80 5.85 17.96
C ILE A 345 9.67 6.29 19.14
N ARG A 346 9.94 5.36 20.07
CA ARG A 346 10.80 5.64 21.23
C ARG A 346 12.26 5.87 20.83
N ASP A 347 12.83 4.95 20.03
CA ASP A 347 14.24 5.02 19.61
C ASP A 347 14.56 6.33 18.90
N LEU A 348 13.60 6.83 18.11
CA LEU A 348 13.76 8.01 17.27
C LEU A 348 13.22 9.29 17.92
N GLU A 349 12.76 9.19 19.18
CA GLU A 349 12.22 10.35 19.94
C GLU A 349 11.16 11.09 19.12
N THR A 350 10.31 10.34 18.42
CA THR A 350 9.35 10.89 17.45
C THR A 350 8.38 11.88 18.06
N LEU A 351 7.86 11.56 19.26
CA LEU A 351 6.82 12.38 19.88
C LEU A 351 7.29 13.78 20.24
N GLU A 352 8.61 13.97 20.42
CA GLU A 352 9.20 15.31 20.65
C GLU A 352 9.11 16.22 19.42
N LEU A 353 8.86 15.65 18.24
CA LEU A 353 8.75 16.41 16.99
C LEU A 353 7.32 16.90 16.72
N ILE A 354 6.35 16.38 17.49
CA ILE A 354 4.92 16.70 17.29
C ILE A 354 4.53 17.69 18.38
N GLY A 355 4.63 19.00 18.09
CA GLY A 355 4.45 19.99 19.13
C GLY A 355 3.61 21.16 18.74
#